data_24209a497dd1826331d064a576ba6aea
#
_entry.id   24209a497dd1826331d064a576ba6aea
#
_cell.length_a   1.000
_cell.length_b   1.000
_cell.length_c   1.000
_cell.angle_alpha   90.00
_cell.angle_beta   90.00
_cell.angle_gamma   90.00
#
_symmetry.space_group_name_H-M   'P 1'
#
loop_
_entity.id
_entity.type
_entity.pdbx_description
1 polymer ?
#
loop_
_entity_poly.entity_id
_entity_poly.type
_entity_poly.pdbx_seq_one_letter_code
_entity_poly.pdbx_strand_id
1 'polypeptide(L)'
;MPGRLHALTPDALVMMDTIARTGSFAAAARELGKVPSALTYSVRQLEEALDALLFDRSSRQAQLTAAGSELLQEGRRLLQEMDAVANRVQRVAQGWETQLSISVEDILSVPTVFELVEAFCGLCDGRAVTPGGAGAAATTSADGSRPGTRLRLRTDVLAGTWEALVTAQVDLALGVKGDLPNPGGIELRPLGEMAFVFCVAPHHQLAGVEEVLDDARLVRQRAVAVADTAQRLAPLTVGLLPGQDVLTVPTTRAKLEAILRGLGCGHLPEPLVRPHLEAGHLVRKHTTQGDRSVRLFYAWRAERGRHSLGRALQWWLEQLESPTTRRALIERHAGPLR
;
A
#
# COMPACT_ATOMS: atom_id res chain seq x y z
N MET A 1 24.13 -24.60 28.85
CA MET A 1 23.51 -23.27 28.78
C MET A 1 21.94 -23.28 28.71
N PRO A 2 21.25 -24.35 29.14
CA PRO A 2 19.76 -24.32 29.11
C PRO A 2 19.12 -23.43 30.19
N GLY A 3 19.82 -23.13 31.29
CA GLY A 3 19.21 -22.44 32.43
C GLY A 3 18.81 -20.96 32.20
N ARG A 4 19.55 -20.20 31.39
CA ARG A 4 19.29 -18.76 31.17
C ARG A 4 17.99 -18.50 30.45
N LEU A 5 17.71 -19.24 29.37
CA LEU A 5 16.47 -19.11 28.59
C LEU A 5 15.24 -19.53 29.41
N HIS A 6 15.37 -20.54 30.28
CA HIS A 6 14.27 -20.97 31.13
C HIS A 6 13.92 -19.98 32.25
N ALA A 7 14.85 -19.13 32.66
CA ALA A 7 14.60 -18.09 33.65
C ALA A 7 13.98 -16.82 33.05
N LEU A 8 14.26 -16.52 31.76
CA LEU A 8 13.72 -15.37 31.05
C LEU A 8 12.32 -15.69 30.48
N THR A 9 11.35 -15.83 31.35
CA THR A 9 9.96 -16.07 30.98
C THR A 9 9.19 -14.75 30.84
N PRO A 10 8.06 -14.70 30.08
CA PRO A 10 7.18 -13.54 30.05
C PRO A 10 6.75 -13.09 31.45
N ASP A 11 6.41 -14.02 32.31
CA ASP A 11 6.05 -13.74 33.71
C ASP A 11 7.16 -13.06 34.49
N ALA A 12 8.42 -13.49 34.27
CA ALA A 12 9.57 -12.85 34.88
C ALA A 12 9.77 -11.42 34.38
N LEU A 13 9.59 -11.18 33.10
CA LEU A 13 9.67 -9.84 32.49
C LEU A 13 8.55 -8.92 32.98
N VAL A 14 7.31 -9.40 33.03
CA VAL A 14 6.16 -8.66 33.58
C VAL A 14 6.41 -8.34 35.08
N MET A 15 6.92 -9.27 35.83
CA MET A 15 7.29 -9.06 37.24
C MET A 15 8.33 -7.96 37.40
N MET A 16 9.40 -7.98 36.59
CA MET A 16 10.47 -6.96 36.59
C MET A 16 9.87 -5.58 36.25
N ASP A 17 9.03 -5.49 35.22
CA ASP A 17 8.36 -4.24 34.83
C ASP A 17 7.47 -3.68 35.95
N THR A 18 6.69 -4.56 36.59
CA THR A 18 5.80 -4.16 37.68
C THR A 18 6.55 -3.68 38.90
N ILE A 19 7.65 -4.36 39.29
CA ILE A 19 8.51 -3.93 40.42
C ILE A 19 9.16 -2.58 40.13
N ALA A 20 9.70 -2.39 38.93
CA ALA A 20 10.33 -1.13 38.51
C ALA A 20 9.34 0.04 38.52
N ARG A 21 8.12 -0.17 37.99
CA ARG A 21 7.06 0.84 37.90
C ARG A 21 6.49 1.22 39.29
N THR A 22 6.29 0.24 40.15
CA THR A 22 5.72 0.47 41.49
C THR A 22 6.76 0.93 42.50
N GLY A 23 8.04 0.75 42.21
CA GLY A 23 9.16 1.07 43.08
C GLY A 23 9.24 0.20 44.39
N SER A 24 8.41 -0.86 44.51
CA SER A 24 8.33 -1.67 45.72
C SER A 24 7.89 -3.10 45.44
N PHE A 25 8.63 -4.07 45.98
CA PHE A 25 8.25 -5.49 45.91
C PHE A 25 6.87 -5.78 46.52
N ALA A 26 6.52 -5.09 47.60
CA ALA A 26 5.22 -5.26 48.24
C ALA A 26 4.08 -4.70 47.42
N ALA A 27 4.28 -3.57 46.76
CA ALA A 27 3.27 -2.98 45.85
C ALA A 27 3.10 -3.83 44.58
N ALA A 28 4.20 -4.26 43.95
CA ALA A 28 4.18 -5.16 42.80
C ALA A 28 3.50 -6.50 43.11
N ALA A 29 3.77 -7.08 44.32
CA ALA A 29 3.15 -8.32 44.75
C ALA A 29 1.62 -8.19 44.82
N ARG A 30 1.11 -7.09 45.38
CA ARG A 30 -0.32 -6.82 45.46
C ARG A 30 -0.95 -6.71 44.07
N GLU A 31 -0.28 -6.02 43.16
CA GLU A 31 -0.77 -5.84 41.79
C GLU A 31 -0.81 -7.14 40.97
N LEU A 32 0.22 -8.00 41.19
CA LEU A 32 0.33 -9.31 40.53
C LEU A 32 -0.46 -10.43 41.23
N GLY A 33 -1.18 -10.14 42.34
CA GLY A 33 -1.90 -11.15 43.11
C GLY A 33 -0.99 -12.20 43.76
N LYS A 34 0.26 -11.82 44.10
CA LYS A 34 1.29 -12.71 44.69
C LYS A 34 1.70 -12.22 46.08
N VAL A 35 2.40 -13.06 46.80
CA VAL A 35 3.02 -12.67 48.11
C VAL A 35 4.43 -12.08 47.86
N PRO A 36 4.87 -11.09 48.65
CA PRO A 36 6.16 -10.43 48.43
C PRO A 36 7.38 -11.38 48.44
N SER A 37 7.33 -12.43 49.26
CA SER A 37 8.37 -13.45 49.32
C SER A 37 8.51 -14.24 48.02
N ALA A 38 7.43 -14.49 47.31
CA ALA A 38 7.47 -15.16 46.01
C ALA A 38 8.15 -14.29 44.94
N LEU A 39 7.89 -12.97 44.91
CA LEU A 39 8.57 -12.06 44.00
C LEU A 39 10.07 -11.98 44.29
N THR A 40 10.44 -11.87 45.58
CA THR A 40 11.82 -11.86 46.00
C THR A 40 12.55 -13.15 45.58
N TYR A 41 11.89 -14.29 45.74
CA TYR A 41 12.45 -15.58 45.32
C TYR A 41 12.61 -15.64 43.78
N SER A 42 11.60 -15.24 43.02
CA SER A 42 11.65 -15.24 41.54
C SER A 42 12.73 -14.30 41.01
N VAL A 43 12.89 -13.11 41.59
CA VAL A 43 13.98 -12.20 41.24
C VAL A 43 15.34 -12.81 41.52
N ARG A 44 15.52 -13.46 42.69
CA ARG A 44 16.78 -14.17 43.00
C ARG A 44 17.09 -15.27 41.99
N GLN A 45 16.11 -16.09 41.62
CA GLN A 45 16.32 -17.13 40.62
C GLN A 45 16.73 -16.54 39.27
N LEU A 46 16.14 -15.38 38.88
CA LEU A 46 16.51 -14.69 37.67
C LEU A 46 17.95 -14.12 37.76
N GLU A 47 18.30 -13.49 38.86
CA GLU A 47 19.65 -12.98 39.13
C GLU A 47 20.70 -14.11 39.11
N GLU A 48 20.43 -15.26 39.77
CA GLU A 48 21.27 -16.44 39.74
C GLU A 48 21.45 -17.02 38.33
N ALA A 49 20.37 -17.12 37.57
CA ALA A 49 20.40 -17.63 36.17
C ALA A 49 21.19 -16.72 35.24
N LEU A 50 21.11 -15.40 35.43
CA LEU A 50 21.81 -14.40 34.63
C LEU A 50 23.22 -14.08 35.15
N ASP A 51 23.57 -14.55 36.36
CA ASP A 51 24.78 -14.21 37.05
C ASP A 51 24.98 -12.69 37.21
N ALA A 52 23.90 -11.98 37.53
CA ALA A 52 23.89 -10.53 37.66
C ALA A 52 22.81 -10.06 38.63
N LEU A 53 23.15 -9.09 39.48
CA LEU A 53 22.18 -8.42 40.34
C LEU A 53 21.32 -7.45 39.46
N LEU A 54 20.01 -7.54 39.60
CA LEU A 54 19.06 -6.72 38.86
C LEU A 54 18.51 -5.55 39.70
N PHE A 55 18.49 -5.71 41.03
CA PHE A 55 18.07 -4.67 41.98
C PHE A 55 19.15 -4.36 42.98
N ASP A 56 19.29 -3.08 43.30
CA ASP A 56 20.14 -2.62 44.40
C ASP A 56 19.47 -2.95 45.74
N ARG A 57 20.20 -3.70 46.59
CA ARG A 57 19.74 -4.13 47.92
C ARG A 57 20.07 -3.14 49.02
N SER A 58 20.84 -2.08 48.70
CA SER A 58 21.22 -1.07 49.70
C SER A 58 20.12 -0.05 49.98
N SER A 59 19.15 0.06 49.06
CA SER A 59 18.03 1.02 49.15
C SER A 59 16.75 0.37 49.72
N ARG A 60 15.94 1.16 50.43
CA ARG A 60 14.56 0.78 50.82
C ARG A 60 13.59 0.70 49.62
N GLN A 61 13.92 1.37 48.56
CA GLN A 61 13.14 1.33 47.29
C GLN A 61 13.79 0.31 46.36
N ALA A 62 12.95 -0.31 45.50
CA ALA A 62 13.42 -1.23 44.49
C ALA A 62 14.07 -0.44 43.33
N GLN A 63 15.37 -0.16 43.47
CA GLN A 63 16.17 0.52 42.44
C GLN A 63 16.83 -0.51 41.54
N LEU A 64 16.74 -0.30 40.22
CA LEU A 64 17.41 -1.16 39.25
C LEU A 64 18.89 -0.87 39.19
N THR A 65 19.69 -1.95 39.05
CA THR A 65 21.09 -1.85 38.62
C THR A 65 21.17 -1.51 37.12
N ALA A 66 22.38 -1.27 36.60
CA ALA A 66 22.60 -1.14 35.17
C ALA A 66 22.12 -2.39 34.38
N ALA A 67 22.43 -3.59 34.91
CA ALA A 67 21.98 -4.86 34.33
C ALA A 67 20.46 -5.02 34.43
N GLY A 68 19.82 -4.58 35.53
CA GLY A 68 18.37 -4.56 35.67
C GLY A 68 17.68 -3.62 34.72
N SER A 69 18.27 -2.44 34.46
CA SER A 69 17.76 -1.48 33.51
C SER A 69 17.83 -1.99 32.08
N GLU A 70 18.91 -2.62 31.68
CA GLU A 70 19.08 -3.26 30.38
C GLU A 70 18.05 -4.39 30.16
N LEU A 71 17.93 -5.28 31.17
CA LEU A 71 16.96 -6.36 31.13
C LEU A 71 15.51 -5.82 31.01
N LEU A 72 15.19 -4.75 31.74
CA LEU A 72 13.87 -4.14 31.67
C LEU A 72 13.57 -3.54 30.29
N GLN A 73 14.53 -2.85 29.69
CA GLN A 73 14.40 -2.25 28.36
C GLN A 73 14.17 -3.34 27.29
N GLU A 74 15.03 -4.34 27.24
CA GLU A 74 14.91 -5.43 26.27
C GLU A 74 13.70 -6.33 26.59
N GLY A 75 13.40 -6.55 27.85
CA GLY A 75 12.23 -7.29 28.30
C GLY A 75 10.90 -6.66 27.84
N ARG A 76 10.78 -5.34 27.93
CA ARG A 76 9.62 -4.62 27.40
C ARG A 76 9.46 -4.80 25.90
N ARG A 77 10.57 -4.75 25.16
CA ARG A 77 10.55 -4.98 23.71
C ARG A 77 10.09 -6.40 23.37
N LEU A 78 10.60 -7.41 24.08
CA LEU A 78 10.20 -8.80 23.90
C LEU A 78 8.71 -9.02 24.20
N LEU A 79 8.20 -8.45 25.29
CA LEU A 79 6.76 -8.52 25.61
C LEU A 79 5.90 -7.89 24.53
N GLN A 80 6.30 -6.73 24.00
CA GLN A 80 5.58 -6.10 22.86
C GLN A 80 5.60 -6.97 21.60
N GLU A 81 6.73 -7.63 21.30
CA GLU A 81 6.83 -8.56 20.18
C GLU A 81 5.93 -9.79 20.37
N MET A 82 5.88 -10.34 21.58
CA MET A 82 4.98 -11.46 21.91
C MET A 82 3.51 -11.09 21.74
N ASP A 83 3.09 -9.92 22.22
CA ASP A 83 1.74 -9.41 22.04
C ASP A 83 1.43 -9.21 20.54
N ALA A 84 2.40 -8.70 19.78
CA ALA A 84 2.25 -8.53 18.33
C ALA A 84 2.05 -9.89 17.61
N VAL A 85 2.77 -10.94 18.05
CA VAL A 85 2.60 -12.31 17.52
C VAL A 85 1.23 -12.86 17.89
N ALA A 86 0.80 -12.75 19.14
CA ALA A 86 -0.51 -13.22 19.60
C ALA A 86 -1.64 -12.54 18.82
N ASN A 87 -1.56 -11.22 18.68
CA ASN A 87 -2.50 -10.43 17.89
C ASN A 87 -2.50 -10.84 16.40
N ARG A 88 -1.35 -11.19 15.83
CA ARG A 88 -1.24 -11.66 14.45
C ARG A 88 -1.92 -13.02 14.27
N VAL A 89 -1.68 -13.96 15.17
CA VAL A 89 -2.34 -15.29 15.15
C VAL A 89 -3.85 -15.14 15.26
N GLN A 90 -4.32 -14.30 16.17
CA GLN A 90 -5.75 -14.05 16.32
C GLN A 90 -6.37 -13.44 15.05
N ARG A 91 -5.69 -12.47 14.41
CA ARG A 91 -6.17 -11.90 13.14
C ARG A 91 -6.26 -12.92 12.02
N VAL A 92 -5.24 -13.78 11.88
CA VAL A 92 -5.27 -14.88 10.89
C VAL A 92 -6.44 -15.81 11.15
N ALA A 93 -6.68 -16.17 12.43
CA ALA A 93 -7.83 -17.00 12.82
C ALA A 93 -9.19 -16.33 12.50
N GLN A 94 -9.24 -14.99 12.47
CA GLN A 94 -10.40 -14.20 12.10
C GLN A 94 -10.52 -13.92 10.59
N GLY A 95 -9.61 -14.47 9.78
CA GLY A 95 -9.62 -14.34 8.33
C GLY A 95 -8.99 -13.05 7.78
N TRP A 96 -8.20 -12.30 8.58
CA TRP A 96 -7.42 -11.18 8.09
C TRP A 96 -6.07 -11.66 7.53
N GLU A 97 -5.69 -11.18 6.35
CA GLU A 97 -4.36 -11.40 5.78
C GLU A 97 -3.30 -10.65 6.61
N THR A 98 -2.13 -11.25 6.73
CA THR A 98 -0.97 -10.56 7.35
C THR A 98 -0.41 -9.45 6.46
N GLN A 99 -0.59 -9.59 5.14
CA GLN A 99 -0.19 -8.62 4.12
C GLN A 99 -1.18 -8.67 2.96
N LEU A 100 -1.48 -7.51 2.39
CA LEU A 100 -2.18 -7.34 1.12
C LEU A 100 -1.30 -6.49 0.19
N SER A 101 -0.91 -7.05 -0.94
CA SER A 101 -0.09 -6.38 -1.96
C SER A 101 -0.97 -5.96 -3.14
N ILE A 102 -0.90 -4.69 -3.52
CA ILE A 102 -1.74 -4.10 -4.57
C ILE A 102 -0.86 -3.46 -5.62
N SER A 103 -1.04 -3.84 -6.88
CA SER A 103 -0.49 -3.15 -8.05
C SER A 103 -1.49 -2.13 -8.56
N VAL A 104 -1.02 -0.92 -8.81
CA VAL A 104 -1.81 0.20 -9.33
C VAL A 104 -1.20 0.64 -10.65
N GLU A 105 -1.99 0.61 -11.71
CA GLU A 105 -1.58 1.13 -13.03
C GLU A 105 -1.29 2.63 -12.93
N ASP A 106 -0.18 3.06 -13.49
CA ASP A 106 0.39 4.42 -13.40
C ASP A 106 -0.56 5.53 -13.92
N ILE A 107 -1.54 5.17 -14.73
CA ILE A 107 -2.55 6.10 -15.25
C ILE A 107 -3.72 6.36 -14.29
N LEU A 108 -3.80 5.66 -13.16
CA LEU A 108 -4.89 5.85 -12.19
C LEU A 108 -4.62 7.01 -11.22
N SER A 109 -5.70 7.51 -10.62
CA SER A 109 -5.68 8.60 -9.65
C SER A 109 -4.93 8.21 -8.37
N VAL A 110 -3.72 8.71 -8.18
CA VAL A 110 -2.95 8.54 -6.94
C VAL A 110 -3.69 9.12 -5.71
N PRO A 111 -4.30 10.33 -5.77
CA PRO A 111 -5.06 10.85 -4.63
C PRO A 111 -6.18 9.91 -4.18
N THR A 112 -6.96 9.36 -5.13
CA THR A 112 -8.05 8.44 -4.80
C THR A 112 -7.55 7.11 -4.21
N VAL A 113 -6.41 6.59 -4.71
CA VAL A 113 -5.77 5.41 -4.12
C VAL A 113 -5.39 5.67 -2.66
N PHE A 114 -4.82 6.84 -2.35
CA PHE A 114 -4.45 7.17 -0.97
C PHE A 114 -5.65 7.44 -0.08
N GLU A 115 -6.76 7.96 -0.60
CA GLU A 115 -8.02 8.04 0.16
C GLU A 115 -8.55 6.66 0.56
N LEU A 116 -8.44 5.68 -0.33
CA LEU A 116 -8.78 4.29 -0.01
C LEU A 116 -7.83 3.70 1.05
N VAL A 117 -6.54 4.01 0.96
CA VAL A 117 -5.56 3.61 1.98
C VAL A 117 -5.87 4.26 3.32
N GLU A 118 -6.17 5.56 3.35
CA GLU A 118 -6.56 6.28 4.57
C GLU A 118 -7.81 5.66 5.21
N ALA A 119 -8.83 5.36 4.40
CA ALA A 119 -10.04 4.70 4.87
C ALA A 119 -9.76 3.31 5.44
N PHE A 120 -8.91 2.52 4.76
CA PHE A 120 -8.50 1.20 5.26
C PHE A 120 -7.71 1.30 6.58
N CYS A 121 -6.76 2.24 6.66
CA CYS A 121 -5.99 2.50 7.88
C CYS A 121 -6.90 3.00 9.03
N GLY A 122 -7.91 3.81 8.69
CA GLY A 122 -8.93 4.27 9.66
C GLY A 122 -9.68 3.13 10.33
N LEU A 123 -9.92 2.02 9.63
CA LEU A 123 -10.45 0.79 10.25
C LEU A 123 -9.50 0.22 11.30
N CYS A 124 -8.17 0.31 11.05
CA CYS A 124 -7.15 -0.14 11.99
C CYS A 124 -7.13 0.69 13.27
N ASP A 125 -7.42 1.99 13.17
CA ASP A 125 -7.36 2.95 14.28
C ASP A 125 -8.70 3.12 15.02
N GLY A 126 -9.77 2.47 14.54
CA GLY A 126 -11.12 2.65 15.06
C GLY A 126 -11.70 4.04 14.77
N ARG A 127 -11.14 4.76 13.80
CA ARG A 127 -11.66 6.02 13.29
C ARG A 127 -12.50 5.72 12.04
N ALA A 128 -13.79 5.99 12.10
CA ALA A 128 -14.66 5.94 10.92
C ALA A 128 -14.28 7.09 9.97
N VAL A 129 -13.45 6.80 8.97
CA VAL A 129 -13.16 7.72 7.86
C VAL A 129 -13.94 7.22 6.65
N THR A 130 -14.96 7.97 6.24
CA THR A 130 -15.70 7.71 5.00
C THR A 130 -14.95 8.31 3.82
N PRO A 131 -14.53 7.53 2.82
CA PRO A 131 -13.97 8.08 1.59
C PRO A 131 -15.04 8.87 0.84
N GLY A 132 -14.76 10.12 0.54
CA GLY A 132 -15.54 10.91 -0.43
C GLY A 132 -16.92 11.38 -0.01
N GLY A 133 -17.17 11.77 1.25
CA GLY A 133 -18.27 12.68 1.61
C GLY A 133 -19.71 12.25 1.31
N ALA A 134 -20.00 11.00 0.98
CA ALA A 134 -21.35 10.49 0.78
C ALA A 134 -21.52 9.17 1.56
N GLY A 135 -22.11 9.30 2.72
CA GLY A 135 -22.82 8.34 3.57
C GLY A 135 -22.81 6.85 3.25
N ALA A 136 -21.66 6.23 3.09
CA ALA A 136 -21.58 4.77 3.24
C ALA A 136 -21.33 4.48 4.71
N ALA A 137 -22.29 3.82 5.35
CA ALA A 137 -22.22 3.41 6.74
C ALA A 137 -20.92 2.63 6.96
N ALA A 138 -20.08 3.13 7.88
CA ALA A 138 -18.92 2.39 8.34
C ALA A 138 -19.41 1.06 8.91
N THR A 139 -19.17 -0.02 8.21
CA THR A 139 -19.31 -1.36 8.78
C THR A 139 -18.15 -1.54 9.76
N THR A 140 -18.34 -1.03 10.97
CA THR A 140 -17.57 -1.51 12.12
C THR A 140 -17.83 -3.02 12.18
N SER A 141 -16.77 -3.80 12.00
CA SER A 141 -16.87 -5.23 12.26
C SER A 141 -17.43 -5.38 13.68
N ALA A 142 -18.54 -6.08 13.82
CA ALA A 142 -19.31 -6.22 15.07
C ALA A 142 -18.49 -6.88 16.21
N ASP A 143 -17.26 -7.31 15.96
CA ASP A 143 -16.40 -8.03 16.89
C ASP A 143 -15.19 -7.23 17.40
N GLY A 144 -15.07 -5.94 17.07
CA GLY A 144 -14.00 -5.06 17.58
C GLY A 144 -12.58 -5.44 17.13
N SER A 145 -12.40 -6.38 16.20
CA SER A 145 -11.10 -6.79 15.72
C SER A 145 -10.54 -5.79 14.71
N ARG A 146 -9.42 -5.20 15.05
CA ARG A 146 -8.72 -4.23 14.19
C ARG A 146 -7.95 -4.97 13.09
N PRO A 147 -8.06 -4.54 11.82
CA PRO A 147 -7.21 -5.08 10.77
C PRO A 147 -5.75 -4.75 11.09
N GLY A 148 -4.90 -5.75 11.14
CA GLY A 148 -3.45 -5.56 11.27
C GLY A 148 -2.75 -5.98 10.00
N THR A 149 -3.46 -5.92 8.88
CA THR A 149 -2.96 -6.24 7.56
C THR A 149 -1.98 -5.18 7.09
N ARG A 150 -0.78 -5.60 6.75
CA ARG A 150 0.22 -4.71 6.15
C ARG A 150 -0.12 -4.46 4.69
N LEU A 151 -0.45 -3.23 4.33
CA LEU A 151 -0.62 -2.84 2.93
C LEU A 151 0.74 -2.63 2.26
N ARG A 152 0.86 -3.14 1.04
CA ARG A 152 2.00 -2.90 0.15
C ARG A 152 1.49 -2.45 -1.20
N LEU A 153 1.73 -1.19 -1.54
CA LEU A 153 1.41 -0.63 -2.85
C LEU A 153 2.64 -0.67 -3.75
N ARG A 154 2.43 -0.95 -5.02
CA ARG A 154 3.40 -0.75 -6.09
C ARG A 154 2.72 -0.13 -7.30
N THR A 155 3.46 0.63 -8.06
CA THR A 155 3.02 1.16 -9.34
C THR A 155 3.63 0.33 -10.45
N ASP A 156 2.80 -0.10 -11.37
CA ASP A 156 3.20 -0.81 -12.58
C ASP A 156 2.65 -0.10 -13.81
N VAL A 157 3.18 -0.44 -14.98
CA VAL A 157 2.87 0.19 -16.25
C VAL A 157 2.55 -0.88 -17.29
N LEU A 158 1.45 -0.70 -18.01
CA LEU A 158 1.03 -1.53 -19.15
C LEU A 158 0.87 -3.01 -18.79
N ALA A 159 1.68 -3.92 -19.39
CA ALA A 159 1.59 -5.35 -19.10
C ALA A 159 2.11 -5.71 -17.71
N GLY A 160 2.94 -4.85 -17.09
CA GLY A 160 3.52 -5.11 -15.78
C GLY A 160 2.49 -5.23 -14.66
N THR A 161 1.39 -4.47 -14.71
CA THR A 161 0.28 -4.59 -13.74
C THR A 161 -0.36 -5.98 -13.77
N TRP A 162 -0.56 -6.52 -14.98
CA TRP A 162 -1.07 -7.88 -15.15
C TRP A 162 -0.04 -8.93 -14.76
N GLU A 163 1.21 -8.76 -15.17
CA GLU A 163 2.30 -9.66 -14.82
C GLU A 163 2.44 -9.81 -13.31
N ALA A 164 2.40 -8.71 -12.57
CA ALA A 164 2.49 -8.72 -11.12
C ALA A 164 1.41 -9.62 -10.47
N LEU A 165 0.19 -9.60 -11.00
CA LEU A 165 -0.91 -10.44 -10.51
C LEU A 165 -0.73 -11.91 -10.92
N VAL A 166 -0.43 -12.18 -12.20
CA VAL A 166 -0.27 -13.55 -12.73
C VAL A 166 0.89 -14.29 -12.05
N THR A 167 1.98 -13.57 -11.77
CA THR A 167 3.17 -14.14 -11.10
C THR A 167 3.06 -14.13 -9.58
N ALA A 168 1.89 -13.84 -9.03
CA ALA A 168 1.64 -13.82 -7.58
C ALA A 168 2.51 -12.84 -6.77
N GLN A 169 3.00 -11.78 -7.39
CA GLN A 169 3.70 -10.70 -6.69
C GLN A 169 2.73 -9.76 -5.96
N VAL A 170 1.47 -9.73 -6.41
CA VAL A 170 0.38 -8.95 -5.79
C VAL A 170 -0.90 -9.78 -5.70
N ASP A 171 -1.78 -9.39 -4.81
CA ASP A 171 -3.07 -10.02 -4.54
C ASP A 171 -4.21 -9.34 -5.31
N LEU A 172 -4.07 -8.04 -5.55
CA LEU A 172 -5.02 -7.18 -6.26
C LEU A 172 -4.28 -6.32 -7.29
N ALA A 173 -4.84 -6.19 -8.48
CA ALA A 173 -4.34 -5.29 -9.53
C ALA A 173 -5.44 -4.33 -9.97
N LEU A 174 -5.13 -3.03 -10.02
CA LEU A 174 -6.02 -1.95 -10.42
C LEU A 174 -5.56 -1.37 -11.77
N GLY A 175 -6.46 -1.28 -12.74
CA GLY A 175 -6.17 -0.69 -14.06
C GLY A 175 -5.69 -1.68 -15.11
N VAL A 176 -5.95 -2.97 -14.93
CA VAL A 176 -5.57 -4.01 -15.89
C VAL A 176 -6.35 -3.86 -17.19
N LYS A 177 -5.73 -4.17 -18.32
CA LYS A 177 -6.42 -4.29 -19.63
C LYS A 177 -7.08 -5.65 -19.76
N GLY A 178 -8.32 -5.67 -20.28
CA GLY A 178 -9.14 -6.89 -20.32
C GLY A 178 -8.82 -7.88 -21.44
N ASP A 179 -7.96 -7.51 -22.38
CA ASP A 179 -7.57 -8.29 -23.56
C ASP A 179 -6.34 -9.20 -23.34
N LEU A 180 -5.82 -9.23 -22.13
CA LEU A 180 -4.68 -10.07 -21.79
C LEU A 180 -5.08 -11.52 -21.49
N PRO A 181 -4.23 -12.51 -21.86
CA PRO A 181 -4.52 -13.91 -21.61
C PRO A 181 -4.70 -14.19 -20.11
N ASN A 182 -5.84 -14.79 -19.74
CA ASN A 182 -6.10 -15.20 -18.37
C ASN A 182 -5.71 -16.68 -18.18
N PRO A 183 -4.68 -16.96 -17.36
CA PRO A 183 -4.21 -18.34 -17.12
C PRO A 183 -5.19 -19.17 -16.27
N GLY A 184 -6.31 -18.58 -15.86
CA GLY A 184 -7.28 -19.16 -14.93
C GLY A 184 -6.96 -18.86 -13.46
N GLY A 185 -7.99 -18.87 -12.63
CA GLY A 185 -7.88 -18.55 -11.19
C GLY A 185 -7.70 -17.06 -10.91
N ILE A 186 -7.97 -16.18 -11.90
CA ILE A 186 -8.03 -14.73 -11.74
C ILE A 186 -9.42 -14.27 -12.13
N GLU A 187 -10.02 -13.48 -11.26
CA GLU A 187 -11.28 -12.80 -11.51
C GLU A 187 -11.02 -11.35 -11.93
N LEU A 188 -11.79 -10.88 -12.90
CA LEU A 188 -11.75 -9.51 -13.40
C LEU A 188 -13.13 -8.88 -13.29
N ARG A 189 -13.15 -7.60 -12.87
CA ARG A 189 -14.36 -6.76 -12.93
C ARG A 189 -14.05 -5.42 -13.58
N PRO A 190 -15.02 -4.82 -14.28
CA PRO A 190 -14.79 -3.54 -14.93
C PRO A 190 -14.54 -2.42 -13.92
N LEU A 191 -13.44 -1.69 -14.12
CA LEU A 191 -13.13 -0.47 -13.39
C LEU A 191 -13.78 0.74 -14.06
N GLY A 192 -13.62 0.85 -15.39
CA GLY A 192 -14.17 1.90 -16.21
C GLY A 192 -13.40 2.08 -17.52
N GLU A 193 -13.53 3.24 -18.11
CA GLU A 193 -12.93 3.58 -19.41
C GLU A 193 -12.09 4.84 -19.28
N MET A 194 -10.83 4.80 -19.75
CA MET A 194 -9.90 5.92 -19.74
C MET A 194 -9.72 6.46 -21.16
N ALA A 195 -10.08 7.71 -21.37
CA ALA A 195 -9.84 8.40 -22.63
C ALA A 195 -8.40 8.94 -22.68
N PHE A 196 -7.80 8.89 -23.87
CA PHE A 196 -6.48 9.43 -24.17
C PHE A 196 -6.57 10.45 -25.30
N VAL A 197 -5.96 11.59 -25.10
CA VAL A 197 -5.89 12.67 -26.08
C VAL A 197 -4.45 12.91 -26.50
N PHE A 198 -4.24 13.24 -27.77
CA PHE A 198 -2.92 13.57 -28.28
C PHE A 198 -2.56 15.02 -27.93
N CYS A 199 -1.40 15.20 -27.29
CA CYS A 199 -0.97 16.50 -26.76
C CYS A 199 0.43 16.87 -27.22
N VAL A 200 0.64 18.18 -27.35
CA VAL A 200 1.93 18.84 -27.60
C VAL A 200 2.05 20.08 -26.73
N ALA A 201 3.29 20.55 -26.51
CA ALA A 201 3.51 21.86 -25.88
C ALA A 201 3.10 23.00 -26.83
N PRO A 202 2.73 24.20 -26.33
CA PRO A 202 2.36 25.35 -27.17
C PRO A 202 3.45 25.81 -28.13
N HIS A 203 4.72 25.60 -27.77
CA HIS A 203 5.87 25.94 -28.60
C HIS A 203 6.37 24.79 -29.50
N HIS A 204 5.66 23.66 -29.50
CA HIS A 204 5.99 22.54 -30.37
C HIS A 204 5.57 22.83 -31.82
N GLN A 205 6.33 22.31 -32.81
CA GLN A 205 6.06 22.54 -34.24
C GLN A 205 4.64 22.18 -34.67
N LEU A 206 4.01 21.20 -34.06
CA LEU A 206 2.65 20.77 -34.34
C LEU A 206 1.59 21.65 -33.70
N ALA A 207 1.92 22.55 -32.79
CA ALA A 207 0.93 23.31 -32.04
C ALA A 207 0.07 24.21 -32.93
N GLY A 208 0.66 24.87 -33.91
CA GLY A 208 -0.03 25.75 -34.86
C GLY A 208 -0.68 25.04 -36.06
N VAL A 209 -0.56 23.71 -36.18
CA VAL A 209 -1.18 22.96 -37.30
C VAL A 209 -2.66 22.77 -37.02
N GLU A 210 -3.54 23.29 -37.80
CA GLU A 210 -5.01 23.17 -37.61
C GLU A 210 -5.57 21.85 -38.17
N GLU A 211 -4.89 21.26 -39.12
CA GLU A 211 -5.30 20.03 -39.79
C GLU A 211 -5.14 18.81 -38.89
N VAL A 212 -5.90 17.74 -39.18
CA VAL A 212 -5.73 16.43 -38.57
C VAL A 212 -4.35 15.88 -38.92
N LEU A 213 -3.58 15.48 -37.89
CA LEU A 213 -2.22 14.97 -38.03
C LEU A 213 -2.26 13.53 -38.55
N ASP A 214 -1.65 13.32 -39.72
CA ASP A 214 -1.43 11.99 -40.27
C ASP A 214 -0.16 11.32 -39.80
N ASP A 215 -0.02 10.02 -40.03
CA ASP A 215 1.13 9.25 -39.64
C ASP A 215 2.43 9.73 -40.29
N ALA A 216 2.36 10.29 -41.52
CA ALA A 216 3.52 10.83 -42.25
C ALA A 216 4.09 12.09 -41.57
N ARG A 217 3.25 12.90 -40.94
CA ARG A 217 3.67 14.04 -40.12
C ARG A 217 4.15 13.60 -38.76
N LEU A 218 3.47 12.63 -38.11
CA LEU A 218 3.78 12.14 -36.77
C LEU A 218 5.12 11.39 -36.72
N VAL A 219 5.44 10.59 -37.74
CA VAL A 219 6.71 9.84 -37.79
C VAL A 219 7.97 10.73 -37.75
N ARG A 220 7.83 11.98 -38.22
CA ARG A 220 8.90 12.99 -38.21
C ARG A 220 9.08 13.68 -36.86
N GLN A 221 8.21 13.43 -35.91
CA GLN A 221 8.23 14.03 -34.58
C GLN A 221 8.67 12.98 -33.56
N ARG A 222 9.42 13.42 -32.55
CA ARG A 222 9.76 12.53 -31.44
C ARG A 222 8.51 12.16 -30.64
N ALA A 223 8.23 10.87 -30.54
CA ALA A 223 7.22 10.37 -29.61
C ALA A 223 7.77 10.28 -28.19
N VAL A 224 6.95 10.57 -27.19
CA VAL A 224 7.25 10.24 -25.80
C VAL A 224 6.45 9.00 -25.42
N ALA A 225 7.14 7.91 -25.09
CA ALA A 225 6.56 6.64 -24.69
C ALA A 225 6.83 6.35 -23.21
N VAL A 226 5.91 5.61 -22.58
CA VAL A 226 6.14 5.09 -21.22
C VAL A 226 6.69 3.67 -21.33
N ALA A 227 7.73 3.37 -20.55
CA ALA A 227 8.31 2.03 -20.49
C ALA A 227 7.31 1.05 -19.83
N ASP A 228 7.12 -0.11 -20.44
CA ASP A 228 6.40 -1.22 -19.80
C ASP A 228 7.24 -1.78 -18.65
N THR A 229 6.61 -2.09 -17.53
CA THR A 229 7.29 -2.69 -16.38
C THR A 229 7.29 -4.22 -16.41
N ALA A 230 6.67 -4.84 -17.41
CA ALA A 230 6.71 -6.30 -17.59
C ALA A 230 8.14 -6.79 -17.86
N GLN A 231 8.51 -7.89 -17.21
CA GLN A 231 9.83 -8.50 -17.34
C GLN A 231 9.77 -9.90 -17.97
N ARG A 232 8.64 -10.59 -17.84
CA ARG A 232 8.43 -11.96 -18.32
C ARG A 232 7.42 -12.02 -19.45
N LEU A 233 6.42 -11.15 -19.44
CA LEU A 233 5.51 -10.99 -20.55
C LEU A 233 6.16 -10.14 -21.65
N ALA A 234 5.70 -10.31 -22.88
CA ALA A 234 6.12 -9.43 -23.97
C ALA A 234 5.76 -7.98 -23.65
N PRO A 235 6.73 -7.06 -23.65
CA PRO A 235 6.46 -5.67 -23.32
C PRO A 235 5.51 -5.04 -24.36
N LEU A 236 4.54 -4.29 -23.88
CA LEU A 236 3.60 -3.57 -24.71
C LEU A 236 4.18 -2.22 -25.12
N THR A 237 4.13 -1.94 -26.40
CA THR A 237 4.44 -0.62 -26.95
C THR A 237 3.14 0.00 -27.50
N VAL A 238 2.76 1.16 -26.99
CA VAL A 238 1.50 1.78 -27.35
C VAL A 238 1.74 3.13 -28.01
N GLY A 239 1.15 3.30 -29.19
CA GLY A 239 1.08 4.61 -29.85
C GLY A 239 2.35 5.08 -30.52
N LEU A 240 3.25 4.18 -30.90
CA LEU A 240 4.43 4.47 -31.71
C LEU A 240 4.22 4.06 -33.16
N LEU A 241 4.87 4.80 -34.04
CA LEU A 241 4.92 4.50 -35.49
C LEU A 241 6.26 3.87 -35.83
N PRO A 242 6.32 2.96 -36.80
CA PRO A 242 7.58 2.39 -37.26
C PRO A 242 8.53 3.50 -37.76
N GLY A 243 9.79 3.48 -37.29
CA GLY A 243 10.82 4.45 -37.67
C GLY A 243 10.74 5.81 -36.97
N GLN A 244 9.81 6.00 -36.04
CA GLN A 244 9.70 7.23 -35.25
C GLN A 244 10.83 7.35 -34.23
N ASP A 245 11.38 8.56 -34.04
CA ASP A 245 12.26 8.86 -32.90
C ASP A 245 11.47 8.79 -31.60
N VAL A 246 12.03 8.12 -30.56
CA VAL A 246 11.29 7.84 -29.32
C VAL A 246 12.12 8.23 -28.10
N LEU A 247 11.54 9.07 -27.27
CA LEU A 247 11.98 9.28 -25.88
C LEU A 247 11.18 8.35 -24.96
N THR A 248 11.81 7.36 -24.36
CA THR A 248 11.16 6.47 -23.39
C THR A 248 11.38 6.99 -21.98
N VAL A 249 10.29 7.09 -21.22
CA VAL A 249 10.28 7.58 -19.84
C VAL A 249 9.61 6.55 -18.91
N PRO A 250 9.92 6.56 -17.59
CA PRO A 250 9.45 5.49 -16.70
C PRO A 250 7.98 5.58 -16.30
N THR A 251 7.35 6.76 -16.35
CA THR A 251 5.99 6.98 -15.84
C THR A 251 5.19 7.93 -16.72
N THR A 252 3.86 7.87 -16.61
CA THR A 252 2.95 8.79 -17.28
C THR A 252 3.16 10.25 -16.83
N ARG A 253 3.53 10.47 -15.58
CA ARG A 253 3.91 11.82 -15.09
C ARG A 253 5.20 12.32 -15.73
N ALA A 254 6.20 11.47 -15.88
CA ALA A 254 7.42 11.82 -16.61
C ALA A 254 7.13 12.11 -18.09
N LYS A 255 6.20 11.36 -18.69
CA LYS A 255 5.72 11.63 -20.07
C LYS A 255 5.03 12.98 -20.18
N LEU A 256 4.15 13.32 -19.24
CA LEU A 256 3.50 14.62 -19.19
C LEU A 256 4.55 15.74 -19.07
N GLU A 257 5.50 15.62 -18.18
CA GLU A 257 6.58 16.60 -18.00
C GLU A 257 7.45 16.76 -19.27
N ALA A 258 7.78 15.66 -19.93
CA ALA A 258 8.55 15.70 -21.19
C ALA A 258 7.77 16.43 -22.29
N ILE A 259 6.46 16.19 -22.40
CA ILE A 259 5.61 16.85 -23.40
C ILE A 259 5.44 18.35 -23.07
N LEU A 260 5.24 18.72 -21.80
CA LEU A 260 5.18 20.11 -21.35
C LEU A 260 6.45 20.91 -21.70
N ARG A 261 7.60 20.27 -21.65
CA ARG A 261 8.90 20.85 -22.05
C ARG A 261 9.15 20.87 -23.57
N GLY A 262 8.22 20.36 -24.37
CA GLY A 262 8.36 20.29 -25.82
C GLY A 262 9.37 19.25 -26.31
N LEU A 263 9.76 18.26 -25.46
CA LEU A 263 10.71 17.23 -25.84
C LEU A 263 10.16 16.19 -26.81
N GLY A 264 8.85 16.23 -27.08
CA GLY A 264 8.17 15.38 -28.03
C GLY A 264 6.64 15.50 -27.88
N CYS A 265 5.93 14.53 -28.44
CA CYS A 265 4.47 14.50 -28.49
C CYS A 265 3.92 13.11 -28.15
N GLY A 266 2.62 13.00 -27.89
CA GLY A 266 1.99 11.71 -27.67
C GLY A 266 0.63 11.76 -26.98
N HIS A 267 0.02 10.58 -26.85
CA HIS A 267 -1.25 10.43 -26.14
C HIS A 267 -1.01 10.40 -24.63
N LEU A 268 -1.86 11.12 -23.90
CA LEU A 268 -1.91 11.15 -22.44
C LEU A 268 -3.35 10.94 -21.95
N PRO A 269 -3.55 10.41 -20.73
CA PRO A 269 -4.88 10.31 -20.12
C PRO A 269 -5.55 11.70 -20.08
N GLU A 270 -6.76 11.81 -20.63
CA GLU A 270 -7.49 13.08 -20.70
C GLU A 270 -7.69 13.72 -19.33
N PRO A 271 -8.13 12.97 -18.27
CA PRO A 271 -8.31 13.55 -16.95
C PRO A 271 -7.02 14.11 -16.34
N LEU A 272 -5.86 13.53 -16.66
CA LEU A 272 -4.55 14.00 -16.19
C LEU A 272 -4.16 15.32 -16.85
N VAL A 273 -4.45 15.50 -18.14
CA VAL A 273 -4.01 16.66 -18.92
C VAL A 273 -5.02 17.79 -18.96
N ARG A 274 -6.27 17.54 -18.61
CA ARG A 274 -7.37 18.55 -18.63
C ARG A 274 -6.99 19.87 -17.98
N PRO A 275 -6.41 19.91 -16.77
CA PRO A 275 -5.99 21.18 -16.15
C PRO A 275 -4.91 21.92 -16.97
N HIS A 276 -4.02 21.18 -17.62
CA HIS A 276 -2.95 21.76 -18.46
C HIS A 276 -3.50 22.26 -19.81
N LEU A 277 -4.51 21.60 -20.35
CA LEU A 277 -5.22 22.07 -21.57
C LEU A 277 -6.00 23.35 -21.25
N GLU A 278 -6.74 23.39 -20.15
CA GLU A 278 -7.51 24.56 -19.71
C GLU A 278 -6.60 25.78 -19.39
N ALA A 279 -5.41 25.51 -18.83
CA ALA A 279 -4.41 26.54 -18.55
C ALA A 279 -3.56 26.95 -19.77
N GLY A 280 -3.76 26.33 -20.94
CA GLY A 280 -2.97 26.60 -22.15
C GLY A 280 -1.51 26.10 -22.09
N HIS A 281 -1.18 25.26 -21.12
CA HIS A 281 0.16 24.65 -21.02
C HIS A 281 0.36 23.49 -22.01
N LEU A 282 -0.72 22.91 -22.51
CA LEU A 282 -0.75 21.91 -23.55
C LEU A 282 -1.75 22.29 -24.63
N VAL A 283 -1.51 21.80 -25.84
CA VAL A 283 -2.41 21.91 -26.99
C VAL A 283 -2.83 20.50 -27.38
N ARG A 284 -4.15 20.24 -27.37
CA ARG A 284 -4.71 19.00 -27.92
C ARG A 284 -4.68 19.06 -29.45
N LYS A 285 -4.28 17.97 -30.06
CA LYS A 285 -4.29 17.78 -31.51
C LYS A 285 -5.12 16.57 -31.88
N HIS A 286 -5.76 16.65 -33.03
CA HIS A 286 -6.47 15.52 -33.62
C HIS A 286 -5.54 14.75 -34.56
N THR A 287 -5.55 13.44 -34.46
CA THR A 287 -4.76 12.53 -35.29
C THR A 287 -5.71 11.68 -36.16
N THR A 288 -5.21 11.16 -37.28
CA THR A 288 -5.99 10.23 -38.13
C THR A 288 -6.39 8.95 -37.40
N GLN A 289 -5.66 8.58 -36.34
CA GLN A 289 -6.00 7.44 -35.47
C GLN A 289 -7.10 7.77 -34.46
N GLY A 290 -7.50 9.03 -34.35
CA GLY A 290 -8.51 9.50 -33.42
C GLY A 290 -8.07 9.49 -31.94
N ASP A 291 -8.98 9.88 -31.07
CA ASP A 291 -8.81 9.70 -29.64
C ASP A 291 -8.91 8.21 -29.30
N ARG A 292 -8.13 7.79 -28.31
CA ARG A 292 -8.09 6.40 -27.88
C ARG A 292 -8.86 6.26 -26.58
N SER A 293 -9.56 5.16 -26.44
CA SER A 293 -10.16 4.78 -25.18
C SER A 293 -9.71 3.37 -24.79
N VAL A 294 -9.46 3.17 -23.52
CA VAL A 294 -9.00 1.90 -22.98
C VAL A 294 -9.94 1.48 -21.84
N ARG A 295 -10.53 0.30 -21.97
CA ARG A 295 -11.27 -0.31 -20.87
C ARG A 295 -10.32 -0.87 -19.85
N LEU A 296 -10.52 -0.46 -18.60
CA LEU A 296 -9.73 -0.87 -17.45
C LEU A 296 -10.56 -1.76 -16.54
N PHE A 297 -9.87 -2.70 -15.94
CA PHE A 297 -10.43 -3.66 -15.00
C PHE A 297 -9.66 -3.61 -13.69
N TYR A 298 -10.27 -4.06 -12.61
CA TYR A 298 -9.55 -4.53 -11.44
C TYR A 298 -9.63 -6.05 -11.40
N ALA A 299 -8.56 -6.67 -10.95
CA ALA A 299 -8.42 -8.11 -10.98
C ALA A 299 -7.76 -8.63 -9.71
N TRP A 300 -8.17 -9.81 -9.26
CA TRP A 300 -7.61 -10.47 -8.09
C TRP A 300 -7.52 -11.97 -8.31
N ARG A 301 -6.71 -12.62 -7.51
CA ARG A 301 -6.58 -14.07 -7.56
C ARG A 301 -7.73 -14.72 -6.80
N ALA A 302 -8.55 -15.50 -7.49
CA ALA A 302 -9.54 -16.35 -6.86
C ALA A 302 -8.82 -17.55 -6.23
N GLU A 303 -8.89 -17.68 -4.91
CA GLU A 303 -8.31 -18.84 -4.24
C GLU A 303 -8.99 -20.14 -4.71
N ARG A 304 -8.19 -21.11 -5.18
CA ARG A 304 -8.68 -22.46 -5.47
C ARG A 304 -8.87 -23.18 -4.14
N GLY A 305 -10.10 -23.22 -3.63
CA GLY A 305 -10.42 -24.06 -2.48
C GLY A 305 -11.45 -23.47 -1.50
N ARG A 306 -11.64 -24.15 -0.38
CA ARG A 306 -12.66 -23.86 0.65
C ARG A 306 -12.42 -22.57 1.48
N HIS A 307 -11.40 -21.80 1.19
CA HIS A 307 -11.09 -20.59 1.93
C HIS A 307 -11.77 -19.41 1.24
N SER A 308 -12.57 -18.67 1.99
CA SER A 308 -13.10 -17.37 1.57
C SER A 308 -11.93 -16.38 1.37
N LEU A 309 -12.12 -15.42 0.46
CA LEU A 309 -11.20 -14.29 0.33
C LEU A 309 -10.93 -13.67 1.70
N GLY A 310 -9.69 -13.28 1.96
CA GLY A 310 -9.34 -12.61 3.20
C GLY A 310 -10.07 -11.26 3.34
N ARG A 311 -10.30 -10.84 4.58
CA ARG A 311 -11.12 -9.68 4.91
C ARG A 311 -10.57 -8.37 4.35
N ALA A 312 -9.24 -8.22 4.27
CA ALA A 312 -8.64 -7.02 3.69
C ALA A 312 -8.95 -6.92 2.19
N LEU A 313 -8.75 -8.02 1.45
CA LEU A 313 -9.10 -8.05 0.03
C LEU A 313 -10.59 -7.85 -0.20
N GLN A 314 -11.47 -8.47 0.60
CA GLN A 314 -12.92 -8.26 0.53
C GLN A 314 -13.28 -6.79 0.69
N TRP A 315 -12.72 -6.10 1.69
CA TRP A 315 -12.97 -4.68 1.90
C TRP A 315 -12.58 -3.83 0.67
N TRP A 316 -11.39 -4.09 0.10
CA TRP A 316 -10.96 -3.39 -1.11
C TRP A 316 -11.90 -3.63 -2.29
N LEU A 317 -12.35 -4.87 -2.48
CA LEU A 317 -13.32 -5.21 -3.54
C LEU A 317 -14.66 -4.51 -3.32
N GLU A 318 -15.16 -4.45 -2.09
CA GLU A 318 -16.37 -3.70 -1.74
C GLU A 318 -16.26 -2.20 -2.09
N GLN A 319 -15.10 -1.57 -1.79
CA GLN A 319 -14.87 -0.18 -2.18
C GLN A 319 -14.87 -0.01 -3.71
N LEU A 320 -14.33 -0.98 -4.44
CA LEU A 320 -14.26 -0.96 -5.90
C LEU A 320 -15.61 -1.31 -6.57
N GLU A 321 -16.57 -1.86 -5.86
CA GLU A 321 -17.95 -2.02 -6.33
C GLU A 321 -18.69 -0.69 -6.42
N SER A 322 -18.28 0.33 -5.67
CA SER A 322 -18.87 1.67 -5.73
C SER A 322 -18.57 2.35 -7.07
N PRO A 323 -19.61 2.76 -7.84
CA PRO A 323 -19.39 3.50 -9.07
C PRO A 323 -18.67 4.84 -8.87
N THR A 324 -18.89 5.48 -7.71
CA THR A 324 -18.23 6.74 -7.33
C THR A 324 -16.74 6.55 -7.16
N THR A 325 -16.32 5.49 -6.44
CA THR A 325 -14.91 5.13 -6.26
C THR A 325 -14.24 4.83 -7.59
N ARG A 326 -14.86 4.02 -8.44
CA ARG A 326 -14.34 3.68 -9.76
C ARG A 326 -14.17 4.91 -10.66
N ARG A 327 -15.17 5.81 -10.67
CA ARG A 327 -15.07 7.06 -11.41
C ARG A 327 -13.94 7.94 -10.86
N ALA A 328 -13.82 8.08 -9.56
CA ALA A 328 -12.77 8.87 -8.94
C ALA A 328 -11.36 8.32 -9.26
N LEU A 329 -11.16 7.00 -9.29
CA LEU A 329 -9.90 6.36 -9.71
C LEU A 329 -9.49 6.71 -11.14
N ILE A 330 -10.45 6.96 -12.02
CA ILE A 330 -10.20 7.30 -13.43
C ILE A 330 -10.08 8.81 -13.63
N GLU A 331 -10.96 9.60 -13.04
CA GLU A 331 -11.14 11.01 -13.41
C GLU A 331 -10.40 12.01 -12.50
N ARG A 332 -10.10 11.65 -11.25
CA ARG A 332 -9.64 12.62 -10.25
C ARG A 332 -8.12 12.64 -10.07
N HIS A 333 -7.42 13.25 -11.04
CA HIS A 333 -5.94 13.35 -11.02
C HIS A 333 -5.40 14.56 -10.26
N ALA A 334 -6.18 15.61 -10.08
CA ALA A 334 -5.85 16.74 -9.21
C ALA A 334 -6.44 16.46 -7.81
N GLY A 335 -5.58 16.32 -6.82
CA GLY A 335 -6.00 16.34 -5.42
C GLY A 335 -6.31 17.79 -5.00
N PRO A 336 -7.13 18.02 -3.96
CA PRO A 336 -7.19 19.33 -3.35
C PRO A 336 -5.76 19.71 -2.90
N LEU A 337 -5.26 20.81 -3.42
CA LEU A 337 -4.08 21.45 -2.85
C LEU A 337 -4.44 21.81 -1.40
N ARG A 338 -3.90 21.05 -0.45
CA ARG A 338 -3.98 21.40 0.98
C ARG A 338 -2.91 22.42 1.31
#